data_e5330a03df46f87f9a6a263460397a9d
#
_entry.id   e5330a03df46f87f9a6a263460397a9d
#
_cell.length_a   1.000
_cell.length_b   1.000
_cell.length_c   1.000
_cell.angle_alpha   90.00
_cell.angle_beta   90.00
_cell.angle_gamma   90.00
#
_symmetry.space_group_name_H-M   'P 1'
#
loop_
_entity.id
_entity.type
_entity.pdbx_description
1 polymer ?
#
loop_
_entity_poly.entity_id
_entity_poly.type
_entity_poly.pdbx_seq_one_letter_code
_entity_poly.pdbx_strand_id
1 'polypeptide(L)'
;VGDLKDRRAVKKARTREHLRTVAQRMFAEGGFDAVTIVDIAREADVAVQTVFNHFPTKEELFFEGRVPWVDGFAAAVRDRAPDESPLTALRACLVGTVRELIASHSTPERRCYVATLEASESLRVQERELVHVAELRLRDALLEAWTAEPDAPETPADPATAAALTAAVWLSTARTLVVGQRPALSQGGCPERAAAEITDLTDRLLGQLQGELGGTHDRPADARGADTGWPPAAVRRAG
;
A
#
# COMPACT_ATOMS: atom_id res chain seq x y z
N VAL A 1 10.33 -13.90 35.71
CA VAL A 1 10.02 -14.47 34.35
C VAL A 1 9.82 -13.38 33.29
N GLY A 2 9.43 -12.14 33.67
CA GLY A 2 9.28 -10.98 32.75
C GLY A 2 10.62 -10.52 32.13
N ASP A 3 11.63 -10.30 32.94
CA ASP A 3 12.95 -9.73 32.55
C ASP A 3 13.70 -10.56 31.47
N LEU A 4 13.59 -11.88 31.47
CA LEU A 4 14.23 -12.74 30.45
C LEU A 4 13.51 -12.71 29.09
N LYS A 5 12.17 -12.53 29.08
CA LYS A 5 11.39 -12.38 27.83
C LYS A 5 11.71 -11.03 27.19
N ASP A 6 11.78 -9.96 28.00
CA ASP A 6 12.11 -8.62 27.52
C ASP A 6 13.52 -8.53 26.96
N ARG A 7 14.52 -9.14 27.60
CA ARG A 7 15.89 -9.20 27.08
C ARG A 7 15.98 -9.97 25.75
N ARG A 8 15.23 -11.06 25.59
CA ARG A 8 15.19 -11.82 24.32
C ARG A 8 14.53 -11.00 23.21
N ALA A 9 13.43 -10.30 23.50
CA ALA A 9 12.75 -9.43 22.56
C ALA A 9 13.65 -8.28 22.10
N VAL A 10 14.34 -7.61 23.03
CA VAL A 10 15.32 -6.55 22.74
C VAL A 10 16.47 -7.06 21.87
N LYS A 11 17.03 -8.24 22.21
CA LYS A 11 18.10 -8.84 21.41
C LYS A 11 17.61 -9.18 20.00
N LYS A 12 16.40 -9.75 19.87
CA LYS A 12 15.78 -10.07 18.58
C LYS A 12 15.59 -8.82 17.73
N ALA A 13 15.07 -7.75 18.32
CA ALA A 13 14.87 -6.46 17.63
C ALA A 13 16.21 -5.86 17.16
N ARG A 14 17.24 -5.89 18.00
CA ARG A 14 18.59 -5.41 17.65
C ARG A 14 19.20 -6.20 16.47
N THR A 15 19.09 -7.52 16.49
CA THR A 15 19.59 -8.37 15.42
C THR A 15 18.82 -8.08 14.11
N ARG A 16 17.49 -7.94 14.19
CA ARG A 16 16.65 -7.60 13.01
C ARG A 16 17.06 -6.26 12.40
N GLU A 17 17.25 -5.25 13.23
CA GLU A 17 17.68 -3.92 12.79
C GLU A 17 19.10 -3.91 12.19
N HIS A 18 20.03 -4.65 12.79
CA HIS A 18 21.38 -4.81 12.25
C HIS A 18 21.37 -5.46 10.86
N LEU A 19 20.63 -6.57 10.71
CA LEU A 19 20.46 -7.26 9.44
C LEU A 19 19.85 -6.34 8.38
N ARG A 20 18.79 -5.59 8.74
CA ARG A 20 18.15 -4.61 7.87
C ARG A 20 19.16 -3.58 7.36
N THR A 21 19.92 -2.97 8.26
CA THR A 21 20.89 -1.92 7.93
C THR A 21 22.00 -2.42 6.99
N VAL A 22 22.58 -3.61 7.30
CA VAL A 22 23.62 -4.22 6.47
C VAL A 22 23.07 -4.54 5.08
N ALA A 23 21.94 -5.22 5.00
CA ALA A 23 21.38 -5.63 3.72
C ALA A 23 20.97 -4.44 2.85
N GLN A 24 20.32 -3.43 3.43
CA GLN A 24 19.88 -2.26 2.68
C GLN A 24 21.07 -1.45 2.12
N ARG A 25 22.18 -1.38 2.85
CA ARG A 25 23.44 -0.82 2.34
C ARG A 25 23.99 -1.65 1.18
N MET A 26 24.09 -2.96 1.35
CA MET A 26 24.61 -3.86 0.30
C MET A 26 23.74 -3.82 -0.97
N PHE A 27 22.43 -3.77 -0.84
CA PHE A 27 21.52 -3.63 -1.99
C PHE A 27 21.69 -2.29 -2.71
N ALA A 28 21.98 -1.22 -1.98
CA ALA A 28 22.23 0.09 -2.57
C ALA A 28 23.56 0.14 -3.34
N GLU A 29 24.58 -0.54 -2.84
CA GLU A 29 25.94 -0.56 -3.43
C GLU A 29 26.07 -1.56 -4.58
N GLY A 30 25.54 -2.79 -4.41
CA GLY A 30 25.72 -3.91 -5.33
C GLY A 30 24.50 -4.27 -6.18
N GLY A 31 23.36 -3.63 -5.94
CA GLY A 31 22.07 -4.00 -6.54
C GLY A 31 21.42 -5.21 -5.85
N PHE A 32 20.09 -5.30 -5.99
CA PHE A 32 19.34 -6.35 -5.28
C PHE A 32 19.69 -7.75 -5.78
N ASP A 33 19.69 -7.98 -7.10
CA ASP A 33 19.78 -9.34 -7.66
C ASP A 33 21.17 -9.96 -7.45
N ALA A 34 22.23 -9.16 -7.43
CA ALA A 34 23.62 -9.63 -7.26
C ALA A 34 23.97 -9.99 -5.81
N VAL A 35 23.35 -9.36 -4.81
CA VAL A 35 23.60 -9.62 -3.39
C VAL A 35 22.86 -10.87 -2.93
N THR A 36 23.55 -11.80 -2.26
CA THR A 36 22.94 -13.04 -1.74
C THR A 36 22.72 -12.97 -0.23
N ILE A 37 21.83 -13.83 0.29
CA ILE A 37 21.63 -13.97 1.75
C ILE A 37 22.92 -14.44 2.44
N VAL A 38 23.75 -15.23 1.77
CA VAL A 38 25.06 -15.66 2.28
C VAL A 38 26.01 -14.48 2.46
N ASP A 39 26.03 -13.56 1.49
CA ASP A 39 26.84 -12.35 1.58
C ASP A 39 26.41 -11.44 2.72
N ILE A 40 25.08 -11.26 2.88
CA ILE A 40 24.50 -10.49 3.99
C ILE A 40 24.85 -11.12 5.35
N ALA A 41 24.71 -12.44 5.47
CA ALA A 41 25.03 -13.14 6.69
C ALA A 41 26.50 -12.99 7.08
N ARG A 42 27.43 -13.09 6.09
CA ARG A 42 28.87 -12.88 6.26
C ARG A 42 29.20 -11.47 6.69
N GLU A 43 28.62 -10.47 6.02
CA GLU A 43 28.84 -9.05 6.32
C GLU A 43 28.27 -8.64 7.69
N ALA A 44 27.15 -9.25 8.10
CA ALA A 44 26.51 -9.02 9.40
C ALA A 44 27.09 -9.86 10.55
N ASP A 45 28.10 -10.70 10.27
CA ASP A 45 28.72 -11.63 11.22
C ASP A 45 27.68 -12.52 11.95
N VAL A 46 26.79 -13.13 11.17
CA VAL A 46 25.79 -14.07 11.68
C VAL A 46 25.70 -15.33 10.81
N ALA A 47 25.13 -16.39 11.36
CA ALA A 47 24.80 -17.57 10.56
C ALA A 47 23.67 -17.29 9.57
N VAL A 48 23.72 -17.87 8.37
CA VAL A 48 22.67 -17.77 7.33
C VAL A 48 21.29 -18.09 7.90
N GLN A 49 21.19 -19.11 8.74
CA GLN A 49 19.96 -19.49 9.42
C GLN A 49 19.42 -18.36 10.31
N THR A 50 20.27 -17.54 10.89
CA THR A 50 19.84 -16.36 11.67
C THR A 50 19.14 -15.34 10.78
N VAL A 51 19.63 -15.12 9.56
CA VAL A 51 18.95 -14.24 8.60
C VAL A 51 17.55 -14.75 8.29
N PHE A 52 17.42 -16.04 7.91
CA PHE A 52 16.10 -16.64 7.62
C PHE A 52 15.16 -16.67 8.82
N ASN A 53 15.66 -16.77 10.04
CA ASN A 53 14.83 -16.69 11.27
C ASN A 53 14.23 -15.28 11.49
N HIS A 54 14.79 -14.25 10.89
CA HIS A 54 14.31 -12.88 10.97
C HIS A 54 13.57 -12.42 9.72
N PHE A 55 13.99 -12.91 8.55
CA PHE A 55 13.48 -12.53 7.23
C PHE A 55 13.37 -13.77 6.34
N PRO A 56 12.18 -14.33 6.18
CA PRO A 56 11.91 -15.49 5.33
C PRO A 56 12.42 -15.34 3.89
N THR A 57 12.34 -14.11 3.34
CA THR A 57 12.77 -13.82 1.98
C THR A 57 13.73 -12.62 1.91
N LYS A 58 14.48 -12.54 0.82
CA LYS A 58 15.36 -11.40 0.53
C LYS A 58 14.57 -10.13 0.26
N GLU A 59 13.39 -10.28 -0.35
CA GLU A 59 12.44 -9.21 -0.63
C GLU A 59 11.90 -8.59 0.67
N GLU A 60 11.51 -9.39 1.66
CA GLU A 60 11.10 -8.86 2.98
C GLU A 60 12.21 -8.02 3.61
N LEU A 61 13.44 -8.46 3.51
CA LEU A 61 14.59 -7.72 4.04
C LEU A 61 14.81 -6.38 3.31
N PHE A 62 14.54 -6.33 1.99
CA PHE A 62 14.59 -5.10 1.22
C PHE A 62 13.50 -4.10 1.64
N PHE A 63 12.26 -4.57 1.83
CA PHE A 63 11.12 -3.73 2.15
C PHE A 63 11.00 -3.38 3.63
N GLU A 64 11.75 -4.02 4.51
CA GLU A 64 11.66 -3.80 5.97
C GLU A 64 11.80 -2.33 6.36
N GLY A 65 10.80 -1.81 7.06
CA GLY A 65 10.77 -0.42 7.51
C GLY A 65 10.53 0.64 6.41
N ARG A 66 10.26 0.21 5.17
CA ARG A 66 10.12 1.10 4.00
C ARG A 66 8.70 1.21 3.45
N VAL A 67 7.78 0.42 3.99
CA VAL A 67 6.40 0.29 3.49
C VAL A 67 5.36 0.44 4.60
N PRO A 68 5.42 1.52 5.43
CA PRO A 68 4.48 1.72 6.53
C PRO A 68 3.03 1.87 6.05
N TRP A 69 2.84 2.26 4.80
CA TRP A 69 1.53 2.43 4.17
C TRP A 69 0.75 1.11 4.05
N VAL A 70 1.41 -0.06 4.08
CA VAL A 70 0.73 -1.37 4.01
C VAL A 70 -0.28 -1.55 5.16
N ASP A 71 0.05 -1.07 6.35
CA ASP A 71 -0.85 -1.06 7.51
C ASP A 71 -1.54 0.30 7.70
N GLY A 72 -0.92 1.38 7.23
CA GLY A 72 -1.29 2.76 7.51
C GLY A 72 -2.70 3.12 7.07
N PHE A 73 -3.17 2.63 5.93
CA PHE A 73 -4.50 2.92 5.41
C PHE A 73 -5.61 2.29 6.27
N ALA A 74 -5.44 1.03 6.65
CA ALA A 74 -6.37 0.35 7.55
C ALA A 74 -6.34 0.97 8.96
N ALA A 75 -5.16 1.36 9.45
CA ALA A 75 -5.02 2.06 10.72
C ALA A 75 -5.74 3.42 10.68
N ALA A 76 -5.58 4.21 9.61
CA ALA A 76 -6.25 5.50 9.47
C ALA A 76 -7.80 5.37 9.58
N VAL A 77 -8.38 4.31 9.03
CA VAL A 77 -9.81 4.02 9.15
C VAL A 77 -10.19 3.63 10.58
N ARG A 78 -9.41 2.76 11.24
CA ARG A 78 -9.72 2.27 12.59
C ARG A 78 -9.51 3.30 13.67
N ASP A 79 -8.43 4.09 13.57
CA ASP A 79 -7.97 5.04 14.58
C ASP A 79 -8.52 6.46 14.34
N ARG A 80 -9.49 6.63 13.41
CA ARG A 80 -10.11 7.91 13.08
C ARG A 80 -10.82 8.54 14.29
N ALA A 81 -10.99 9.85 14.29
CA ALA A 81 -11.79 10.52 15.30
C ALA A 81 -13.25 10.01 15.25
N PRO A 82 -13.96 10.00 16.39
CA PRO A 82 -15.34 9.44 16.46
C PRO A 82 -16.35 10.13 15.55
N ASP A 83 -16.11 11.40 15.21
CA ASP A 83 -16.95 12.23 14.34
C ASP A 83 -16.43 12.32 12.89
N GLU A 84 -15.33 11.63 12.60
CA GLU A 84 -14.77 11.59 11.25
C GLU A 84 -15.23 10.36 10.48
N SER A 85 -15.68 10.57 9.23
CA SER A 85 -16.09 9.43 8.40
C SER A 85 -14.90 8.56 7.96
N PRO A 86 -15.12 7.24 7.78
CA PRO A 86 -14.07 6.31 7.31
C PRO A 86 -13.40 6.75 6.02
N LEU A 87 -14.18 7.29 5.07
CA LEU A 87 -13.68 7.74 3.77
C LEU A 87 -12.89 9.04 3.89
N THR A 88 -13.27 9.95 4.79
CA THR A 88 -12.54 11.19 5.03
C THR A 88 -11.16 10.91 5.61
N ALA A 89 -11.07 10.06 6.63
CA ALA A 89 -9.81 9.64 7.23
C ALA A 89 -8.90 8.92 6.21
N LEU A 90 -9.48 7.99 5.43
CA LEU A 90 -8.75 7.29 4.38
C LEU A 90 -8.22 8.25 3.31
N ARG A 91 -9.05 9.20 2.84
CA ARG A 91 -8.66 10.19 1.83
C ARG A 91 -7.48 11.01 2.32
N ALA A 92 -7.56 11.55 3.52
CA ALA A 92 -6.47 12.35 4.11
C ALA A 92 -5.17 11.53 4.20
N CYS A 93 -5.24 10.29 4.64
CA CYS A 93 -4.09 9.38 4.73
C CYS A 93 -3.49 9.07 3.35
N LEU A 94 -4.29 8.73 2.35
CA LEU A 94 -3.82 8.43 1.00
C LEU A 94 -3.17 9.64 0.33
N VAL A 95 -3.81 10.81 0.41
CA VAL A 95 -3.27 12.07 -0.14
C VAL A 95 -1.93 12.42 0.51
N GLY A 96 -1.85 12.31 1.84
CA GLY A 96 -0.60 12.49 2.59
C GLY A 96 0.49 11.52 2.17
N THR A 97 0.17 10.24 2.06
CA THR A 97 1.11 9.18 1.65
C THR A 97 1.63 9.40 0.22
N VAL A 98 0.77 9.74 -0.72
CA VAL A 98 1.16 10.05 -2.11
C VAL A 98 2.14 11.23 -2.14
N ARG A 99 1.82 12.31 -1.44
CA ARG A 99 2.70 13.48 -1.31
C ARG A 99 4.08 13.10 -0.77
N GLU A 100 4.14 12.36 0.33
CA GLU A 100 5.39 11.96 0.97
C GLU A 100 6.22 11.05 0.08
N LEU A 101 5.59 10.06 -0.56
CA LEU A 101 6.30 9.14 -1.45
C LEU A 101 6.94 9.86 -2.64
N ILE A 102 6.27 10.86 -3.22
CA ILE A 102 6.80 11.64 -4.34
C ILE A 102 7.86 12.63 -3.85
N ALA A 103 7.58 13.41 -2.80
CA ALA A 103 8.52 14.39 -2.26
C ALA A 103 9.83 13.75 -1.77
N SER A 104 9.76 12.51 -1.24
CA SER A 104 10.93 11.78 -0.76
C SER A 104 11.99 11.50 -1.84
N HIS A 105 11.65 11.60 -3.14
CA HIS A 105 12.61 11.48 -4.24
C HIS A 105 13.66 12.62 -4.27
N SER A 106 13.49 13.67 -3.46
CA SER A 106 14.53 14.68 -3.24
C SER A 106 15.78 14.10 -2.58
N THR A 107 15.67 12.99 -1.83
CA THR A 107 16.80 12.37 -1.13
C THR A 107 17.55 11.35 -2.01
N PRO A 108 18.90 11.30 -1.95
CA PRO A 108 19.68 10.29 -2.67
C PRO A 108 19.31 8.86 -2.30
N GLU A 109 19.03 8.60 -1.02
CA GLU A 109 18.68 7.29 -0.50
C GLU A 109 17.37 6.78 -1.12
N ARG A 110 16.36 7.65 -1.25
CA ARG A 110 15.09 7.28 -1.88
C ARG A 110 15.25 7.04 -3.37
N ARG A 111 16.03 7.86 -4.06
CA ARG A 111 16.32 7.62 -5.49
C ARG A 111 17.01 6.30 -5.72
N CYS A 112 18.02 5.96 -4.89
CA CYS A 112 18.71 4.67 -4.94
C CYS A 112 17.74 3.51 -4.68
N TYR A 113 16.88 3.63 -3.64
CA TYR A 113 15.86 2.63 -3.34
C TYR A 113 14.92 2.39 -4.54
N VAL A 114 14.39 3.44 -5.14
CA VAL A 114 13.47 3.32 -6.29
C VAL A 114 14.20 2.75 -7.51
N ALA A 115 15.43 3.18 -7.79
CA ALA A 115 16.25 2.62 -8.88
C ALA A 115 16.50 1.13 -8.70
N THR A 116 16.83 0.69 -7.47
CA THR A 116 17.02 -0.74 -7.14
C THR A 116 15.73 -1.53 -7.32
N LEU A 117 14.59 -0.99 -6.87
CA LEU A 117 13.28 -1.60 -7.03
C LEU A 117 12.89 -1.76 -8.50
N GLU A 118 13.08 -0.72 -9.30
CA GLU A 118 12.75 -0.75 -10.74
C GLU A 118 13.67 -1.69 -11.54
N ALA A 119 14.90 -1.89 -11.09
CA ALA A 119 15.86 -2.79 -11.75
C ALA A 119 15.57 -4.27 -11.54
N SER A 120 14.83 -4.66 -10.47
CA SER A 120 14.57 -6.06 -10.13
C SER A 120 13.09 -6.44 -10.33
N GLU A 121 12.85 -7.49 -11.16
CA GLU A 121 11.48 -8.00 -11.37
C GLU A 121 10.88 -8.59 -10.09
N SER A 122 11.68 -9.31 -9.29
CA SER A 122 11.18 -9.89 -8.03
C SER A 122 10.72 -8.82 -7.05
N LEU A 123 11.42 -7.69 -6.98
CA LEU A 123 10.98 -6.56 -6.15
C LEU A 123 9.70 -5.90 -6.68
N ARG A 124 9.56 -5.75 -8.00
CA ARG A 124 8.30 -5.24 -8.60
C ARG A 124 7.11 -6.17 -8.35
N VAL A 125 7.35 -7.49 -8.40
CA VAL A 125 6.32 -8.49 -8.02
C VAL A 125 5.95 -8.33 -6.56
N GLN A 126 6.93 -8.28 -5.67
CA GLN A 126 6.69 -8.13 -4.24
C GLN A 126 6.00 -6.79 -3.88
N GLU A 127 6.34 -5.70 -4.58
CA GLU A 127 5.63 -4.42 -4.38
C GLU A 127 4.13 -4.54 -4.72
N ARG A 128 3.77 -5.26 -5.80
CA ARG A 128 2.37 -5.52 -6.15
C ARG A 128 1.65 -6.36 -5.09
N GLU A 129 2.34 -7.38 -4.54
CA GLU A 129 1.82 -8.18 -3.43
C GLU A 129 1.57 -7.34 -2.17
N LEU A 130 2.48 -6.44 -1.84
CA LEU A 130 2.29 -5.53 -0.71
C LEU A 130 1.09 -4.60 -0.90
N VAL A 131 0.84 -4.12 -2.12
CA VAL A 131 -0.37 -3.35 -2.44
C VAL A 131 -1.62 -4.20 -2.24
N HIS A 132 -1.60 -5.46 -2.69
CA HIS A 132 -2.73 -6.38 -2.48
C HIS A 132 -2.97 -6.66 -0.99
N VAL A 133 -1.92 -6.86 -0.20
CA VAL A 133 -2.04 -7.00 1.27
C VAL A 133 -2.67 -5.75 1.90
N ALA A 134 -2.24 -4.56 1.48
CA ALA A 134 -2.84 -3.30 1.96
C ALA A 134 -4.33 -3.18 1.57
N GLU A 135 -4.69 -3.59 0.34
CA GLU A 135 -6.07 -3.63 -0.14
C GLU A 135 -6.96 -4.51 0.73
N LEU A 136 -6.52 -5.75 1.02
CA LEU A 136 -7.28 -6.66 1.89
C LEU A 136 -7.47 -6.09 3.30
N ARG A 137 -6.42 -5.52 3.90
CA ARG A 137 -6.49 -4.90 5.24
C ARG A 137 -7.41 -3.69 5.27
N LEU A 138 -7.35 -2.86 4.23
CA LEU A 138 -8.22 -1.70 4.09
C LEU A 138 -9.68 -2.10 3.91
N ARG A 139 -9.95 -3.08 3.04
CA ARG A 139 -11.29 -3.65 2.86
C ARG A 139 -11.89 -4.10 4.19
N ASP A 140 -11.11 -4.86 4.97
CA ASP A 140 -11.58 -5.39 6.26
C ASP A 140 -11.85 -4.25 7.26
N ALA A 141 -11.00 -3.21 7.30
CA ALA A 141 -11.20 -2.04 8.16
C ALA A 141 -12.44 -1.22 7.78
N LEU A 142 -12.70 -1.02 6.48
CA LEU A 142 -13.89 -0.32 5.99
C LEU A 142 -15.15 -1.11 6.30
N LEU A 143 -15.14 -2.43 6.05
CA LEU A 143 -16.26 -3.30 6.36
C LEU A 143 -16.59 -3.28 7.85
N GLU A 144 -15.58 -3.38 8.72
CA GLU A 144 -15.72 -3.27 10.17
C GLU A 144 -16.36 -1.94 10.59
N ALA A 145 -15.84 -0.81 10.05
CA ALA A 145 -16.37 0.52 10.36
C ALA A 145 -17.85 0.70 9.95
N TRP A 146 -18.20 0.32 8.72
CA TRP A 146 -19.56 0.44 8.22
C TRP A 146 -20.55 -0.55 8.87
N THR A 147 -20.08 -1.71 9.31
CA THR A 147 -20.93 -2.67 10.06
C THR A 147 -21.18 -2.21 11.49
N ALA A 148 -20.22 -1.50 12.09
CA ALA A 148 -20.38 -0.94 13.44
C ALA A 148 -21.37 0.24 13.49
N GLU A 149 -21.51 0.99 12.39
CA GLU A 149 -22.37 2.19 12.29
C GLU A 149 -23.33 2.08 11.09
N PRO A 150 -24.30 1.14 11.12
CA PRO A 150 -25.16 0.86 9.96
C PRO A 150 -26.07 2.02 9.56
N ASP A 151 -26.42 2.89 10.49
CA ASP A 151 -27.31 4.03 10.28
C ASP A 151 -26.54 5.34 9.97
N ALA A 152 -25.22 5.30 9.87
CA ALA A 152 -24.45 6.49 9.54
C ALA A 152 -24.72 6.92 8.08
N PRO A 153 -24.77 8.24 7.79
CA PRO A 153 -25.14 8.76 6.45
C PRO A 153 -24.28 8.25 5.30
N GLU A 154 -23.02 7.93 5.57
CA GLU A 154 -22.06 7.43 4.58
C GLU A 154 -21.97 5.90 4.52
N THR A 155 -22.78 5.17 5.30
CA THR A 155 -22.78 3.71 5.28
C THR A 155 -23.51 3.20 4.03
N PRO A 156 -22.81 2.47 3.13
CA PRO A 156 -23.42 1.96 1.91
C PRO A 156 -24.49 0.89 2.19
N ALA A 157 -25.45 0.74 1.28
CA ALA A 157 -26.48 -0.29 1.38
C ALA A 157 -25.90 -1.73 1.31
N ASP A 158 -24.77 -1.91 0.62
CA ASP A 158 -23.98 -3.15 0.62
C ASP A 158 -22.55 -2.83 1.07
N PRO A 159 -22.28 -2.85 2.38
CA PRO A 159 -20.97 -2.52 2.93
C PRO A 159 -19.84 -3.44 2.43
N ALA A 160 -20.13 -4.72 2.18
CA ALA A 160 -19.12 -5.69 1.77
C ALA A 160 -18.59 -5.39 0.36
N THR A 161 -19.49 -5.20 -0.60
CA THR A 161 -19.12 -4.82 -1.97
C THR A 161 -18.48 -3.43 -2.01
N ALA A 162 -19.02 -2.46 -1.28
CA ALA A 162 -18.48 -1.11 -1.23
C ALA A 162 -17.08 -1.07 -0.64
N ALA A 163 -16.79 -1.82 0.43
CA ALA A 163 -15.47 -1.91 1.04
C ALA A 163 -14.44 -2.50 0.05
N ALA A 164 -14.80 -3.57 -0.64
CA ALA A 164 -13.95 -4.20 -1.63
C ALA A 164 -13.64 -3.24 -2.81
N LEU A 165 -14.66 -2.60 -3.37
CA LEU A 165 -14.50 -1.65 -4.47
C LEU A 165 -13.70 -0.41 -4.05
N THR A 166 -13.99 0.16 -2.89
CA THR A 166 -13.26 1.32 -2.38
C THR A 166 -11.78 1.01 -2.20
N ALA A 167 -11.45 -0.10 -1.53
CA ALA A 167 -10.08 -0.49 -1.32
C ALA A 167 -9.34 -0.69 -2.66
N ALA A 168 -9.91 -1.44 -3.59
CA ALA A 168 -9.32 -1.73 -4.89
C ALA A 168 -9.12 -0.46 -5.72
N VAL A 169 -10.16 0.36 -5.89
CA VAL A 169 -10.12 1.55 -6.76
C VAL A 169 -9.21 2.63 -6.17
N TRP A 170 -9.31 2.92 -4.87
CA TRP A 170 -8.54 3.98 -4.25
C TRP A 170 -7.05 3.66 -4.19
N LEU A 171 -6.67 2.42 -3.82
CA LEU A 171 -5.26 2.01 -3.81
C LEU A 171 -4.67 1.90 -5.22
N SER A 172 -5.44 1.40 -6.19
CA SER A 172 -5.00 1.39 -7.60
C SER A 172 -4.79 2.79 -8.14
N THR A 173 -5.65 3.75 -7.80
CA THR A 173 -5.52 5.16 -8.18
C THR A 173 -4.23 5.74 -7.59
N ALA A 174 -4.04 5.65 -6.27
CA ALA A 174 -2.84 6.16 -5.60
C ALA A 174 -1.55 5.53 -6.14
N ARG A 175 -1.54 4.19 -6.30
CA ARG A 175 -0.40 3.47 -6.88
C ARG A 175 -0.07 3.95 -8.28
N THR A 176 -1.06 4.09 -9.15
CA THR A 176 -0.87 4.52 -10.54
C THR A 176 -0.24 5.92 -10.60
N LEU A 177 -0.71 6.82 -9.75
CA LEU A 177 -0.18 8.18 -9.68
C LEU A 177 1.27 8.20 -9.18
N VAL A 178 1.60 7.44 -8.13
CA VAL A 178 2.97 7.37 -7.58
C VAL A 178 3.94 6.72 -8.57
N VAL A 179 3.58 5.54 -9.09
CA VAL A 179 4.45 4.79 -10.02
C VAL A 179 4.65 5.55 -11.33
N GLY A 180 3.60 6.21 -11.83
CA GLY A 180 3.67 7.02 -13.05
C GLY A 180 4.65 8.20 -12.98
N GLN A 181 5.00 8.69 -11.77
CA GLN A 181 5.98 9.76 -11.61
C GLN A 181 7.45 9.28 -11.62
N ARG A 182 7.70 7.99 -11.36
CA ARG A 182 9.07 7.45 -11.23
C ARG A 182 9.97 7.74 -12.43
N PRO A 183 9.54 7.58 -13.69
CA PRO A 183 10.38 7.89 -14.84
C PRO A 183 10.78 9.37 -14.93
N ALA A 184 9.83 10.28 -14.73
CA ALA A 184 10.10 11.72 -14.76
C ALA A 184 11.05 12.15 -13.64
N LEU A 185 10.85 11.64 -12.42
CA LEU A 185 11.70 11.92 -11.27
C LEU A 185 13.12 11.35 -11.44
N SER A 186 13.25 10.17 -12.05
CA SER A 186 14.55 9.56 -12.36
C SER A 186 15.31 10.34 -13.43
N GLN A 187 14.62 11.08 -14.31
CA GLN A 187 15.21 11.91 -15.36
C GLN A 187 15.49 13.37 -14.89
N GLY A 188 15.42 13.64 -13.60
CA GLY A 188 15.73 14.94 -13.03
C GLY A 188 14.53 15.89 -12.87
N GLY A 189 13.30 15.34 -12.90
CA GLY A 189 12.09 16.10 -12.53
C GLY A 189 12.17 16.63 -11.09
N CYS A 190 11.50 17.75 -10.84
CA CYS A 190 11.45 18.38 -9.51
C CYS A 190 10.44 17.63 -8.61
N PRO A 191 10.90 16.93 -7.53
CA PRO A 191 10.02 16.14 -6.67
C PRO A 191 8.96 16.99 -5.94
N GLU A 192 9.30 18.21 -5.52
CA GLU A 192 8.40 19.10 -4.79
C GLU A 192 7.23 19.55 -5.68
N ARG A 193 7.54 19.91 -6.92
CA ARG A 193 6.51 20.28 -7.91
C ARG A 193 5.61 19.09 -8.26
N ALA A 194 6.22 17.94 -8.55
CA ALA A 194 5.46 16.71 -8.83
C ALA A 194 4.59 16.31 -7.63
N ALA A 195 5.11 16.43 -6.42
CA ALA A 195 4.34 16.14 -5.20
C ALA A 195 3.13 17.06 -5.08
N ALA A 196 3.25 18.37 -5.32
CA ALA A 196 2.14 19.30 -5.26
C ALA A 196 1.07 18.97 -6.32
N GLU A 197 1.47 18.84 -7.59
CA GLU A 197 0.56 18.57 -8.72
C GLU A 197 -0.21 17.25 -8.54
N ILE A 198 0.49 16.19 -8.12
CA ILE A 198 -0.11 14.87 -7.94
C ILE A 198 -0.95 14.78 -6.67
N THR A 199 -0.57 15.49 -5.60
CA THR A 199 -1.39 15.60 -4.38
C THR A 199 -2.75 16.21 -4.70
N ASP A 200 -2.78 17.34 -5.42
CA ASP A 200 -4.02 17.98 -5.83
C ASP A 200 -4.87 17.10 -6.74
N LEU A 201 -4.23 16.38 -7.67
CA LEU A 201 -4.94 15.44 -8.55
C LEU A 201 -5.51 14.28 -7.75
N THR A 202 -4.73 13.69 -6.83
CA THR A 202 -5.17 12.60 -5.96
C THR A 202 -6.38 13.03 -5.13
N ASP A 203 -6.31 14.20 -4.49
CA ASP A 203 -7.38 14.72 -3.66
C ASP A 203 -8.67 14.94 -4.45
N ARG A 204 -8.59 15.52 -5.65
CA ARG A 204 -9.77 15.68 -6.51
C ARG A 204 -10.38 14.35 -6.95
N LEU A 205 -9.56 13.38 -7.39
CA LEU A 205 -10.05 12.08 -7.84
C LEU A 205 -10.73 11.30 -6.71
N LEU A 206 -10.08 11.24 -5.53
CA LEU A 206 -10.65 10.55 -4.39
C LEU A 206 -11.90 11.26 -3.85
N GLY A 207 -11.95 12.61 -3.91
CA GLY A 207 -13.14 13.38 -3.56
C GLY A 207 -14.34 13.11 -4.48
N GLN A 208 -14.10 12.95 -5.79
CA GLN A 208 -15.15 12.53 -6.73
C GLN A 208 -15.66 11.12 -6.42
N LEU A 209 -14.74 10.16 -6.20
CA LEU A 209 -15.09 8.79 -5.85
C LEU A 209 -15.86 8.71 -4.52
N GLN A 210 -15.49 9.53 -3.53
CA GLN A 210 -16.23 9.64 -2.27
C GLN A 210 -17.65 10.16 -2.47
N GLY A 211 -17.83 11.19 -3.31
CA GLY A 211 -19.14 11.75 -3.64
C GLY A 211 -20.08 10.74 -4.29
N GLU A 212 -19.56 9.92 -5.21
CA GLU A 212 -20.32 8.85 -5.88
C GLU A 212 -20.78 7.76 -4.90
N LEU A 213 -19.95 7.40 -3.93
CA LEU A 213 -20.30 6.40 -2.90
C LEU A 213 -21.34 6.93 -1.90
N GLY A 214 -21.28 8.22 -1.54
CA GLY A 214 -22.25 8.88 -0.64
C GLY A 214 -23.57 9.24 -1.32
N GLY A 215 -23.58 9.44 -2.64
CA GLY A 215 -24.74 9.90 -3.41
C GLY A 215 -25.80 8.82 -3.72
N THR A 216 -25.59 7.56 -3.35
CA THR A 216 -26.53 6.46 -3.70
C THR A 216 -27.85 6.46 -2.92
N HIS A 217 -28.04 7.38 -1.96
CA HIS A 217 -29.30 7.48 -1.20
C HIS A 217 -30.38 8.33 -1.87
N ASP A 218 -30.08 9.06 -2.95
CA ASP A 218 -31.07 9.93 -3.62
C ASP A 218 -31.41 9.49 -5.06
N ARG A 219 -31.52 8.19 -5.29
CA ARG A 219 -32.06 7.69 -6.55
C ARG A 219 -33.56 7.52 -6.42
N PRO A 220 -34.38 8.31 -7.16
CA PRO A 220 -35.83 8.17 -7.12
C PRO A 220 -36.24 6.75 -7.51
N ALA A 221 -37.22 6.20 -6.79
CA ALA A 221 -37.72 4.82 -6.91
C ALA A 221 -38.39 4.48 -8.27
N ASP A 222 -38.33 5.37 -9.27
CA ASP A 222 -39.11 5.30 -10.50
C ASP A 222 -38.41 4.73 -11.72
N ALA A 223 -37.23 4.11 -11.58
CA ALA A 223 -36.55 3.46 -12.71
C ALA A 223 -36.65 1.91 -12.69
N ARG A 224 -37.78 1.37 -12.24
CA ARG A 224 -38.11 -0.06 -12.47
C ARG A 224 -38.80 -0.20 -13.83
N GLY A 225 -38.03 -0.36 -14.90
CA GLY A 225 -38.60 -0.60 -16.23
C GLY A 225 -37.67 -0.37 -17.40
N ALA A 226 -36.41 -0.85 -17.32
CA ALA A 226 -35.64 -1.07 -18.54
C ALA A 226 -34.92 -2.42 -18.39
N ASP A 227 -35.54 -3.44 -18.96
CA ASP A 227 -34.97 -4.76 -19.21
C ASP A 227 -33.79 -4.59 -20.18
N THR A 228 -32.59 -4.40 -19.67
CA THR A 228 -31.37 -4.49 -20.43
C THR A 228 -30.87 -5.92 -20.38
N GLY A 229 -31.54 -6.78 -21.19
CA GLY A 229 -31.10 -8.13 -21.42
C GLY A 229 -29.66 -8.15 -21.95
N TRP A 230 -28.74 -8.55 -21.14
CA TRP A 230 -27.41 -8.95 -21.57
C TRP A 230 -27.57 -10.20 -22.45
N PRO A 231 -27.03 -10.22 -23.69
CA PRO A 231 -27.21 -11.39 -24.55
C PRO A 231 -26.50 -12.61 -23.95
N PRO A 232 -27.13 -13.80 -23.94
CA PRO A 232 -26.50 -15.01 -23.44
C PRO A 232 -25.31 -15.38 -24.33
N ALA A 233 -24.19 -15.75 -23.69
CA ALA A 233 -22.98 -16.21 -24.35
C ALA A 233 -23.30 -17.41 -25.22
N ALA A 234 -23.12 -17.29 -26.55
CA ALA A 234 -23.24 -18.36 -27.51
C ALA A 234 -22.09 -19.38 -27.28
N VAL A 235 -22.42 -20.50 -26.66
CA VAL A 235 -21.53 -21.65 -26.57
C VAL A 235 -21.42 -22.27 -27.97
N ARG A 236 -20.35 -21.99 -28.71
CA ARG A 236 -19.99 -22.72 -29.92
C ARG A 236 -19.53 -24.12 -29.51
N ARG A 237 -20.37 -25.13 -29.76
CA ARG A 237 -19.94 -26.52 -29.78
C ARG A 237 -19.14 -26.73 -31.07
N ALA A 238 -17.86 -27.07 -30.93
CA ALA A 238 -17.06 -27.62 -32.03
C ALA A 238 -17.47 -29.09 -32.21
N GLY A 239 -17.87 -29.43 -33.40
CA GLY A 239 -17.95 -30.81 -33.93
C GLY A 239 -16.58 -31.25 -34.45
#